data_1ed207df6722ed6c90503afdd1aaf639
#
_entry.id   1ed207df6722ed6c90503afdd1aaf639
#
_cell.length_a   1.000
_cell.length_b   1.000
_cell.length_c   1.000
_cell.angle_alpha   90.00
_cell.angle_beta   90.00
_cell.angle_gamma   90.00
#
_symmetry.space_group_name_H-M   'P 1'
#
loop_
_entity.id
_entity.type
_entity.pdbx_description
1 polymer ?
#
loop_
_entity_poly.entity_id
_entity_poly.type
_entity_poly.pdbx_seq_one_letter_code
_entity_poly.pdbx_strand_id
1 'polypeptide(L)'
;LVWRLLGAQPIYDRRLGVAEVQRRIDRCWVPYHAALAAAIEGAHARFGGVWHLNVHSMPDDSYEHLKLPVKPLADFVLGDLDGSTCGDEVVALIETVLRGHGYSVARNDPFKGVEIIARNGRPAERRHSLQIEVKRSCYADVQRHEPNDGFARVQAAIDAMLGALAAHVRGQMGTGSGQGSTGRR
;
A
#
# COMPACT_ATOMS: atom_id res chain seq x y z
N LEU A 1 0.26 -6.62 -17.68
CA LEU A 1 -1.06 -6.53 -18.31
C LEU A 1 -2.00 -7.56 -17.68
N VAL A 2 -3.13 -7.13 -17.16
CA VAL A 2 -4.14 -8.03 -16.57
C VAL A 2 -4.90 -8.69 -17.73
N TRP A 3 -4.95 -10.02 -17.77
CA TRP A 3 -5.59 -10.80 -18.85
C TRP A 3 -6.62 -11.82 -18.32
N ARG A 4 -6.70 -11.97 -17.00
CA ARG A 4 -7.69 -12.80 -16.31
C ARG A 4 -8.23 -12.06 -15.08
N LEU A 5 -9.48 -12.33 -14.76
CA LEU A 5 -10.08 -11.95 -13.47
C LEU A 5 -9.62 -12.91 -12.37
N LEU A 6 -9.83 -12.52 -11.12
CA LEU A 6 -9.80 -13.46 -10.00
C LEU A 6 -10.74 -14.63 -10.33
N GLY A 7 -10.33 -15.86 -10.05
CA GLY A 7 -11.06 -17.06 -10.48
C GLY A 7 -10.70 -17.56 -11.87
N ALA A 8 -9.67 -17.01 -12.50
CA ALA A 8 -9.09 -17.42 -13.78
C ALA A 8 -9.95 -17.19 -15.02
N GLN A 9 -11.10 -16.49 -14.92
CA GLN A 9 -11.91 -16.14 -16.08
C GLN A 9 -11.13 -15.20 -17.03
N PRO A 10 -11.01 -15.51 -18.32
CA PRO A 10 -10.33 -14.64 -19.28
C PRO A 10 -11.11 -13.33 -19.48
N ILE A 11 -10.37 -12.19 -19.55
CA ILE A 11 -10.93 -10.87 -19.85
C ILE A 11 -11.12 -10.70 -21.36
N TYR A 12 -10.32 -11.40 -22.17
CA TYR A 12 -10.33 -11.30 -23.63
C TYR A 12 -10.76 -12.63 -24.23
N ASP A 13 -11.59 -12.57 -25.25
CA ASP A 13 -12.06 -13.71 -26.09
C ASP A 13 -11.03 -14.10 -27.16
N ARG A 14 -9.92 -13.37 -27.26
CA ARG A 14 -8.84 -13.54 -28.22
C ARG A 14 -7.46 -13.36 -27.60
N ARG A 15 -6.43 -13.79 -28.29
CA ARG A 15 -5.05 -13.46 -27.96
C ARG A 15 -4.76 -12.01 -28.39
N LEU A 16 -4.12 -11.25 -27.52
CA LEU A 16 -3.66 -9.90 -27.84
C LEU A 16 -2.36 -9.99 -28.66
N GLY A 17 -2.29 -9.23 -29.73
CA GLY A 17 -1.07 -9.09 -30.50
C GLY A 17 0.01 -8.29 -29.76
N VAL A 18 1.30 -8.57 -30.03
CA VAL A 18 2.43 -7.91 -29.36
C VAL A 18 2.38 -6.40 -29.49
N ALA A 19 2.07 -5.88 -30.68
CA ALA A 19 1.93 -4.45 -30.92
C ALA A 19 0.79 -3.79 -30.12
N GLU A 20 -0.31 -4.51 -29.89
CA GLU A 20 -1.41 -4.04 -29.04
C GLU A 20 -0.99 -3.99 -27.57
N VAL A 21 -0.32 -5.03 -27.07
CA VAL A 21 0.21 -5.08 -25.70
C VAL A 21 1.20 -3.93 -25.50
N GLN A 22 2.11 -3.71 -26.44
CA GLN A 22 3.09 -2.63 -26.34
C GLN A 22 2.42 -1.25 -26.29
N ARG A 23 1.46 -0.98 -27.18
CA ARG A 23 0.70 0.29 -27.14
C ARG A 23 0.00 0.51 -25.81
N ARG A 24 -0.54 -0.52 -25.17
CA ARG A 24 -1.19 -0.40 -23.86
C ARG A 24 -0.18 -0.10 -22.74
N ILE A 25 0.98 -0.74 -22.79
CA ILE A 25 2.08 -0.45 -21.87
C ILE A 25 2.51 1.01 -22.02
N ASP A 26 2.79 1.47 -23.25
CA ASP A 26 3.28 2.81 -23.51
C ASP A 26 2.24 3.90 -23.16
N ARG A 27 0.95 3.59 -23.36
CA ARG A 27 -0.13 4.55 -23.13
C ARG A 27 -0.60 4.63 -21.67
N CYS A 28 -0.49 3.56 -20.92
CA CYS A 28 -1.09 3.48 -19.59
C CYS A 28 -0.04 3.21 -18.49
N TRP A 29 0.74 2.15 -18.66
CA TRP A 29 1.66 1.71 -17.63
C TRP A 29 2.88 2.63 -17.49
N VAL A 30 3.51 2.99 -18.60
CA VAL A 30 4.70 3.86 -18.59
C VAL A 30 4.39 5.24 -18.00
N PRO A 31 3.36 6.00 -18.46
CA PRO A 31 3.09 7.33 -17.90
C PRO A 31 2.63 7.27 -16.44
N TYR A 32 1.87 6.24 -16.02
CA TYR A 32 1.49 6.08 -14.63
C TYR A 32 2.72 5.91 -13.73
N HIS A 33 3.61 4.96 -14.08
CA HIS A 33 4.80 4.71 -13.27
C HIS A 33 5.81 5.86 -13.31
N ALA A 34 5.90 6.58 -14.43
CA ALA A 34 6.71 7.79 -14.51
C ALA A 34 6.19 8.91 -13.58
N ALA A 35 4.88 9.13 -13.55
CA ALA A 35 4.27 10.12 -12.67
C ALA A 35 4.44 9.76 -11.20
N LEU A 36 4.23 8.50 -10.83
CA LEU A 36 4.44 8.01 -9.47
C LEU A 36 5.91 8.17 -9.04
N ALA A 37 6.85 7.75 -9.89
CA ALA A 37 8.28 7.90 -9.61
C ALA A 37 8.66 9.37 -9.43
N ALA A 38 8.17 10.28 -10.29
CA ALA A 38 8.42 11.71 -10.18
C ALA A 38 7.86 12.30 -8.87
N ALA A 39 6.68 11.86 -8.43
CA ALA A 39 6.09 12.29 -7.16
C ALA A 39 6.92 11.83 -5.95
N ILE A 40 7.37 10.57 -5.95
CA ILE A 40 8.21 9.99 -4.90
C ILE A 40 9.58 10.67 -4.86
N GLU A 41 10.25 10.83 -6.02
CA GLU A 41 11.53 11.54 -6.11
C GLU A 41 11.41 13.00 -5.66
N GLY A 42 10.37 13.70 -6.11
CA GLY A 42 10.13 15.09 -5.72
C GLY A 42 9.91 15.26 -4.21
N ALA A 43 9.13 14.36 -3.59
CA ALA A 43 8.93 14.35 -2.15
C ALA A 43 10.24 14.04 -1.41
N HIS A 44 10.98 13.02 -1.84
CA HIS A 44 12.25 12.65 -1.23
C HIS A 44 13.29 13.77 -1.35
N ALA A 45 13.44 14.37 -2.55
CA ALA A 45 14.39 15.48 -2.77
C ALA A 45 14.05 16.71 -1.92
N ARG A 46 12.75 17.01 -1.76
CA ARG A 46 12.29 18.18 -0.99
C ARG A 46 12.39 18.00 0.50
N PHE A 47 12.11 16.80 1.00
CA PHE A 47 11.92 16.54 2.43
C PHE A 47 12.95 15.56 3.03
N GLY A 48 13.86 15.00 2.22
CA GLY A 48 14.84 14.03 2.68
C GLY A 48 14.26 12.67 3.10
N GLY A 49 13.00 12.42 2.77
CA GLY A 49 12.29 11.15 3.02
C GLY A 49 10.92 11.14 2.39
N VAL A 50 10.36 9.94 2.15
CA VAL A 50 9.03 9.75 1.58
C VAL A 50 8.38 8.50 2.16
N TRP A 51 7.07 8.60 2.45
CA TRP A 51 6.23 7.51 2.94
C TRP A 51 5.06 7.31 1.98
N HIS A 52 5.21 6.36 1.08
CA HIS A 52 4.23 6.02 0.05
C HIS A 52 3.30 4.91 0.57
N LEU A 53 2.00 5.15 0.54
CA LEU A 53 0.98 4.16 0.84
C LEU A 53 0.27 3.74 -0.44
N ASN A 54 0.31 2.45 -0.76
CA ASN A 54 -0.40 1.83 -1.88
C ASN A 54 -1.65 1.13 -1.34
N VAL A 55 -2.79 1.84 -1.35
CA VAL A 55 -4.03 1.36 -0.71
C VAL A 55 -4.87 0.60 -1.72
N HIS A 56 -5.22 -0.62 -1.35
CA HIS A 56 -6.01 -1.58 -2.11
C HIS A 56 -7.23 -2.06 -1.32
N SER A 57 -8.06 -2.84 -1.96
CA SER A 57 -9.10 -3.63 -1.31
C SER A 57 -9.02 -5.09 -1.73
N MET A 58 -9.25 -5.99 -0.80
CA MET A 58 -9.24 -7.43 -1.02
C MET A 58 -10.63 -8.05 -0.86
N PRO A 59 -10.98 -9.09 -1.64
CA PRO A 59 -12.21 -9.86 -1.44
C PRO A 59 -12.10 -10.72 -0.18
N ASP A 60 -13.25 -11.06 0.41
CA ASP A 60 -13.32 -11.81 1.66
C ASP A 60 -12.83 -13.26 1.54
N ASP A 61 -12.90 -13.83 0.34
CA ASP A 61 -12.45 -15.16 -0.05
C ASP A 61 -11.04 -15.17 -0.68
N SER A 62 -10.18 -14.26 -0.24
CA SER A 62 -8.82 -14.08 -0.80
C SER A 62 -7.96 -15.34 -0.74
N TYR A 63 -8.07 -16.15 0.32
CA TYR A 63 -7.31 -17.40 0.41
C TYR A 63 -7.72 -18.43 -0.64
N GLU A 64 -9.03 -18.57 -0.89
CA GLU A 64 -9.57 -19.46 -1.92
C GLU A 64 -9.12 -19.01 -3.32
N HIS A 65 -9.20 -17.70 -3.60
CA HIS A 65 -8.77 -17.13 -4.87
C HIS A 65 -7.28 -17.33 -5.14
N LEU A 66 -6.47 -17.27 -4.09
CA LEU A 66 -5.02 -17.51 -4.14
C LEU A 66 -4.66 -18.99 -4.08
N LYS A 67 -5.66 -19.89 -3.89
CA LYS A 67 -5.45 -21.33 -3.71
C LYS A 67 -4.52 -21.64 -2.53
N LEU A 68 -4.64 -20.88 -1.47
CA LEU A 68 -3.95 -21.06 -0.21
C LEU A 68 -4.86 -21.79 0.80
N PRO A 69 -4.29 -22.42 1.85
CA PRO A 69 -5.09 -22.99 2.94
C PRO A 69 -6.00 -21.92 3.55
N VAL A 70 -7.31 -22.22 3.60
CA VAL A 70 -8.33 -21.28 4.10
C VAL A 70 -8.17 -21.09 5.60
N LYS A 71 -8.15 -19.84 6.02
CA LYS A 71 -8.15 -19.41 7.42
C LYS A 71 -8.86 -18.05 7.54
N PRO A 72 -9.17 -17.58 8.76
CA PRO A 72 -9.77 -16.26 8.96
C PRO A 72 -8.91 -15.15 8.33
N LEU A 73 -9.51 -14.38 7.38
CA LEU A 73 -8.85 -13.24 6.74
C LEU A 73 -8.92 -12.03 7.66
N ALA A 74 -7.79 -11.40 7.92
CA ALA A 74 -7.73 -10.15 8.67
C ALA A 74 -8.48 -9.01 7.95
N ASP A 75 -8.98 -8.02 8.71
CA ASP A 75 -9.69 -6.88 8.17
C ASP A 75 -8.77 -5.95 7.36
N PHE A 76 -7.51 -5.84 7.81
CA PHE A 76 -6.43 -5.16 7.08
C PHE A 76 -5.23 -6.09 6.92
N VAL A 77 -4.59 -6.02 5.76
CA VAL A 77 -3.29 -6.66 5.52
C VAL A 77 -2.27 -5.60 5.13
N LEU A 78 -1.16 -5.59 5.83
CA LEU A 78 -0.03 -4.69 5.57
C LEU A 78 1.06 -5.50 4.85
N GLY A 79 1.33 -5.13 3.60
CA GLY A 79 2.34 -5.78 2.75
C GLY A 79 3.56 -4.89 2.60
N ASP A 80 4.72 -5.37 3.05
CA ASP A 80 6.01 -4.67 2.97
C ASP A 80 7.12 -5.55 2.38
N LEU A 81 6.71 -6.64 1.67
CA LEU A 81 7.62 -7.64 1.10
C LEU A 81 8.60 -8.18 2.16
N ASP A 82 8.03 -8.65 3.27
CA ASP A 82 8.76 -9.22 4.41
C ASP A 82 9.81 -8.24 4.99
N GLY A 83 9.44 -6.96 5.15
CA GLY A 83 10.27 -5.91 5.74
C GLY A 83 11.23 -5.20 4.77
N SER A 84 11.18 -5.52 3.47
CA SER A 84 12.14 -4.98 2.51
C SER A 84 11.80 -3.59 1.96
N THR A 85 10.53 -3.17 2.02
CA THR A 85 10.06 -1.92 1.38
C THR A 85 9.60 -0.83 2.34
N CYS A 86 9.42 -1.15 3.63
CA CYS A 86 9.00 -0.21 4.66
C CYS A 86 9.74 -0.49 5.96
N GLY A 87 10.07 0.54 6.75
CA GLY A 87 10.65 0.37 8.08
C GLY A 87 9.63 -0.24 9.05
N ASP A 88 10.07 -1.14 9.92
CA ASP A 88 9.20 -1.83 10.87
C ASP A 88 8.46 -0.88 11.81
N GLU A 89 9.09 0.23 12.19
CA GLU A 89 8.49 1.26 13.03
C GLU A 89 7.24 1.90 12.39
N VAL A 90 7.24 2.06 11.06
CA VAL A 90 6.10 2.60 10.30
C VAL A 90 4.98 1.56 10.24
N VAL A 91 5.33 0.30 9.94
CA VAL A 91 4.36 -0.80 9.87
C VAL A 91 3.72 -1.03 11.25
N ALA A 92 4.52 -1.04 12.32
CA ALA A 92 4.05 -1.19 13.69
C ALA A 92 3.14 -0.05 14.14
N LEU A 93 3.46 1.20 13.77
CA LEU A 93 2.62 2.36 14.04
C LEU A 93 1.23 2.19 13.40
N ILE A 94 1.20 1.88 12.11
CA ILE A 94 -0.05 1.69 11.36
C ILE A 94 -0.86 0.53 11.93
N GLU A 95 -0.22 -0.61 12.20
CA GLU A 95 -0.86 -1.76 12.83
C GLU A 95 -1.49 -1.40 14.18
N THR A 96 -0.76 -0.67 15.03
CA THR A 96 -1.23 -0.25 16.36
C THR A 96 -2.48 0.62 16.25
N VAL A 97 -2.50 1.58 15.35
CA VAL A 97 -3.66 2.46 15.15
C VAL A 97 -4.88 1.68 14.67
N LEU A 98 -4.71 0.82 13.66
CA LEU A 98 -5.82 0.03 13.11
C LEU A 98 -6.39 -0.94 14.15
N ARG A 99 -5.53 -1.60 14.94
CA ARG A 99 -5.95 -2.46 16.06
C ARG A 99 -6.66 -1.66 17.16
N GLY A 100 -6.22 -0.43 17.43
CA GLY A 100 -6.87 0.48 18.37
C GLY A 100 -8.29 0.88 17.94
N HIS A 101 -8.58 0.84 16.65
CA HIS A 101 -9.92 1.03 16.08
C HIS A 101 -10.76 -0.27 16.02
N GLY A 102 -10.24 -1.38 16.58
CA GLY A 102 -10.94 -2.66 16.69
C GLY A 102 -10.84 -3.55 15.44
N TYR A 103 -9.91 -3.28 14.52
CA TYR A 103 -9.69 -4.12 13.35
C TYR A 103 -8.61 -5.17 13.60
N SER A 104 -8.81 -6.34 13.00
CA SER A 104 -7.78 -7.35 12.89
C SER A 104 -6.77 -6.96 11.80
N VAL A 105 -5.47 -7.13 12.08
CA VAL A 105 -4.39 -6.77 11.15
C VAL A 105 -3.44 -7.93 11.00
N ALA A 106 -3.09 -8.28 9.77
CA ALA A 106 -2.02 -9.23 9.44
C ALA A 106 -0.91 -8.52 8.65
N ARG A 107 0.32 -9.03 8.75
CA ARG A 107 1.46 -8.58 7.95
C ARG A 107 1.82 -9.63 6.91
N ASN A 108 1.93 -9.22 5.65
CA ASN A 108 2.40 -10.06 4.54
C ASN A 108 1.59 -11.36 4.31
N ASP A 109 0.35 -11.42 4.79
CA ASP A 109 -0.48 -12.62 4.72
C ASP A 109 -1.96 -12.30 4.48
N PRO A 110 -2.54 -12.69 3.34
CA PRO A 110 -1.91 -13.41 2.22
C PRO A 110 -1.16 -12.52 1.23
N PHE A 111 -1.27 -11.20 1.35
CA PHE A 111 -0.70 -10.24 0.39
C PHE A 111 0.58 -9.62 0.95
N LYS A 112 1.71 -9.93 0.33
CA LYS A 112 3.02 -9.36 0.72
C LYS A 112 3.29 -8.00 0.09
N GLY A 113 2.57 -7.65 -0.95
CA GLY A 113 2.78 -6.47 -1.76
C GLY A 113 3.11 -6.80 -3.21
N VAL A 114 3.10 -5.78 -4.06
CA VAL A 114 3.28 -5.89 -5.50
C VAL A 114 4.44 -5.04 -6.01
N GLU A 115 4.69 -5.09 -7.32
CA GLU A 115 5.79 -4.41 -8.01
C GLU A 115 5.94 -2.93 -7.63
N ILE A 116 4.82 -2.21 -7.40
CA ILE A 116 4.85 -0.79 -7.05
C ILE A 116 5.67 -0.54 -5.78
N ILE A 117 5.44 -1.32 -4.72
CA ILE A 117 6.20 -1.14 -3.49
C ILE A 117 7.63 -1.65 -3.62
N ALA A 118 7.86 -2.73 -4.37
CA ALA A 118 9.20 -3.25 -4.65
C ALA A 118 10.09 -2.24 -5.40
N ARG A 119 9.50 -1.49 -6.34
CA ARG A 119 10.22 -0.45 -7.08
C ARG A 119 10.61 0.75 -6.23
N ASN A 120 9.74 1.15 -5.34
CA ASN A 120 9.81 2.46 -4.67
C ASN A 120 10.32 2.38 -3.23
N GLY A 121 10.20 1.22 -2.57
CA GLY A 121 10.63 1.03 -1.19
C GLY A 121 12.14 0.80 -1.07
N ARG A 122 12.80 1.65 -0.29
CA ARG A 122 14.20 1.55 0.16
C ARG A 122 14.30 2.20 1.52
N PRO A 123 13.86 1.53 2.60
CA PRO A 123 13.76 2.14 3.92
C PRO A 123 15.10 2.67 4.44
N ALA A 124 16.22 2.04 4.10
CA ALA A 124 17.57 2.54 4.42
C ALA A 124 17.87 3.93 3.82
N GLU A 125 17.21 4.29 2.72
CA GLU A 125 17.30 5.60 2.08
C GLU A 125 16.16 6.53 2.50
N ARG A 126 15.39 6.18 3.55
CA ARG A 126 14.18 6.89 3.99
C ARG A 126 13.09 6.95 2.90
N ARG A 127 13.01 5.90 2.08
CA ARG A 127 11.96 5.68 1.08
C ARG A 127 11.11 4.51 1.55
N HIS A 128 10.04 4.79 2.25
CA HIS A 128 9.12 3.79 2.75
C HIS A 128 7.97 3.60 1.76
N SER A 129 7.65 2.35 1.45
CA SER A 129 6.53 2.02 0.55
C SER A 129 5.79 0.82 1.12
N LEU A 130 4.52 1.01 1.48
CA LEU A 130 3.69 0.03 2.16
C LEU A 130 2.41 -0.21 1.37
N GLN A 131 2.06 -1.45 1.11
CA GLN A 131 0.74 -1.83 0.61
C GLN A 131 -0.22 -2.06 1.77
N ILE A 132 -1.43 -1.56 1.63
CA ILE A 132 -2.51 -1.73 2.61
C ILE A 132 -3.70 -2.33 1.88
N GLU A 133 -4.11 -3.52 2.26
CA GLU A 133 -5.33 -4.16 1.77
C GLU A 133 -6.44 -4.03 2.81
N VAL A 134 -7.61 -3.55 2.38
CA VAL A 134 -8.80 -3.46 3.23
C VAL A 134 -9.80 -4.51 2.79
N LYS A 135 -10.26 -5.37 3.70
CA LYS A 135 -11.29 -6.37 3.41
C LYS A 135 -12.61 -5.66 3.05
N ARG A 136 -13.19 -6.02 1.89
CA ARG A 136 -14.34 -5.29 1.32
C ARG A 136 -15.57 -5.29 2.21
N SER A 137 -15.90 -6.40 2.87
CA SER A 137 -17.05 -6.47 3.76
C SER A 137 -16.96 -5.51 4.96
N CYS A 138 -15.77 -4.99 5.30
CA CYS A 138 -15.63 -4.01 6.35
C CYS A 138 -16.31 -2.66 6.03
N TYR A 139 -16.50 -2.32 4.75
CA TYR A 139 -16.99 -1.00 4.34
C TYR A 139 -18.02 -1.01 3.21
N ALA A 140 -18.23 -2.15 2.53
CA ALA A 140 -19.12 -2.23 1.37
C ALA A 140 -19.96 -3.51 1.37
N ASP A 141 -21.18 -3.40 0.84
CA ASP A 141 -21.94 -4.53 0.32
C ASP A 141 -21.36 -4.88 -1.07
N VAL A 142 -20.67 -6.02 -1.15
CA VAL A 142 -19.94 -6.44 -2.35
C VAL A 142 -20.90 -6.78 -3.49
N GLN A 143 -22.14 -7.22 -3.19
CA GLN A 143 -23.13 -7.58 -4.20
C GLN A 143 -23.84 -6.37 -4.79
N ARG A 144 -24.13 -5.38 -3.96
CA ARG A 144 -24.77 -4.13 -4.35
C ARG A 144 -23.81 -3.08 -4.88
N HIS A 145 -22.52 -3.24 -4.62
CA HIS A 145 -21.48 -2.24 -4.90
C HIS A 145 -21.76 -0.88 -4.20
N GLU A 146 -22.29 -0.94 -3.00
CA GLU A 146 -22.68 0.21 -2.21
C GLU A 146 -21.93 0.22 -0.86
N PRO A 147 -21.69 1.39 -0.25
CA PRO A 147 -21.21 1.47 1.13
C PRO A 147 -22.17 0.76 2.09
N ASN A 148 -21.62 0.05 3.09
CA ASN A 148 -22.37 -0.53 4.18
C ASN A 148 -22.23 0.32 5.48
N ASP A 149 -22.84 -0.10 6.58
CA ASP A 149 -22.80 0.59 7.88
C ASP A 149 -21.37 0.71 8.46
N GLY A 150 -20.43 -0.09 7.99
CA GLY A 150 -19.03 -0.05 8.40
C GLY A 150 -18.20 1.04 7.71
N PHE A 151 -18.70 1.65 6.63
CA PHE A 151 -17.95 2.60 5.81
C PHE A 151 -17.34 3.75 6.62
N ALA A 152 -18.17 4.44 7.43
CA ALA A 152 -17.71 5.55 8.25
C ALA A 152 -16.66 5.14 9.29
N ARG A 153 -16.75 3.92 9.83
CA ARG A 153 -15.78 3.38 10.78
C ARG A 153 -14.42 3.10 10.12
N VAL A 154 -14.42 2.51 8.92
CA VAL A 154 -13.18 2.28 8.16
C VAL A 154 -12.55 3.62 7.77
N GLN A 155 -13.35 4.58 7.32
CA GLN A 155 -12.87 5.93 7.02
C GLN A 155 -12.19 6.57 8.23
N ALA A 156 -12.83 6.55 9.40
CA ALA A 156 -12.25 7.09 10.64
C ALA A 156 -10.93 6.42 11.04
N ALA A 157 -10.81 5.09 10.84
CA ALA A 157 -9.58 4.36 11.11
C ALA A 157 -8.46 4.75 10.14
N ILE A 158 -8.77 4.93 8.85
CA ILE A 158 -7.81 5.39 7.84
C ILE A 158 -7.38 6.83 8.14
N ASP A 159 -8.28 7.72 8.49
CA ASP A 159 -7.97 9.11 8.85
C ASP A 159 -7.05 9.18 10.08
N ALA A 160 -7.32 8.36 11.10
CA ALA A 160 -6.47 8.25 12.28
C ALA A 160 -5.07 7.71 11.94
N MET A 161 -5.01 6.69 11.08
CA MET A 161 -3.75 6.12 10.59
C MET A 161 -2.92 7.18 9.83
N LEU A 162 -3.54 7.93 8.93
CA LEU A 162 -2.87 8.99 8.18
C LEU A 162 -2.39 10.11 9.11
N GLY A 163 -3.21 10.48 10.11
CA GLY A 163 -2.84 11.46 11.13
C GLY A 163 -1.63 11.03 11.95
N ALA A 164 -1.59 9.76 12.39
CA ALA A 164 -0.48 9.20 13.14
C ALA A 164 0.80 9.14 12.29
N LEU A 165 0.69 8.69 11.04
CA LEU A 165 1.82 8.67 10.10
C LEU A 165 2.36 10.08 9.85
N ALA A 166 1.49 11.06 9.63
CA ALA A 166 1.90 12.45 9.44
C ALA A 166 2.60 13.04 10.68
N ALA A 167 2.17 12.68 11.89
CA ALA A 167 2.85 13.05 13.12
C ALA A 167 4.24 12.41 13.25
N HIS A 168 4.33 11.11 12.95
CA HIS A 168 5.61 10.38 12.92
C HIS A 168 6.60 11.02 11.93
N VAL A 169 6.16 11.31 10.71
CA VAL A 169 6.97 11.95 9.67
C VAL A 169 7.48 13.33 10.14
N ARG A 170 6.62 14.16 10.73
CA ARG A 170 7.04 15.47 11.27
C ARG A 170 8.11 15.33 12.37
N GLY A 171 7.97 14.35 13.25
CA GLY A 171 8.96 14.04 14.27
C GLY A 171 10.32 13.67 13.67
N GLN A 172 10.33 12.85 12.64
CA GLN A 172 11.56 12.43 11.94
C GLN A 172 12.26 13.59 11.20
N MET A 173 11.51 14.60 10.77
CA MET A 173 12.04 15.75 10.03
C MET A 173 12.60 16.84 10.98
N GLY A 174 12.04 16.96 12.20
CA GLY A 174 12.47 17.94 13.20
C GLY A 174 13.81 17.62 13.86
N THR A 175 14.21 16.35 13.88
CA THR A 175 15.48 15.89 14.50
C THR A 175 16.70 16.05 13.60
N GLY A 176 16.52 16.30 12.30
CA GLY A 176 17.62 16.44 11.32
C GLY A 176 18.28 17.83 11.26
N SER A 177 17.69 18.86 11.89
CA SER A 177 18.21 20.24 11.84
C SER A 177 19.15 20.62 13.00
N GLY A 178 19.50 19.67 13.90
CA GLY A 178 20.25 19.94 15.15
C GLY A 178 21.72 19.53 15.17
N GLN A 179 22.31 18.97 14.12
CA GLN A 179 23.73 18.57 14.13
C GLN A 179 24.55 19.31 13.07
N GLY A 180 24.73 20.59 13.28
CA GLY A 180 25.59 21.39 12.42
C GLY A 180 25.98 22.69 13.05
N SER A 181 26.71 22.68 14.17
CA SER A 181 27.63 23.76 14.56
C SER A 181 28.15 23.58 16.01
N THR A 182 29.25 22.88 16.21
CA THR A 182 30.25 23.24 17.23
C THR A 182 31.57 22.55 16.89
N GLY A 183 32.49 23.29 16.34
CA GLY A 183 33.85 22.82 16.05
C GLY A 183 34.74 23.91 15.48
N ARG A 184 34.86 25.02 16.15
CA ARG A 184 36.02 25.92 16.00
C ARG A 184 36.40 26.50 17.37
N ARG A 185 37.44 26.01 17.94
CA ARG A 185 38.60 26.78 18.47
C ARG A 185 39.76 25.82 18.71
#